data_6bb51db670f5ac9634e14a4d03896777
#
_entry.id   6bb51db670f5ac9634e14a4d03896777
#
_cell.length_a   1.000
_cell.length_b   1.000
_cell.length_c   1.000
_cell.angle_alpha   90.00
_cell.angle_beta   90.00
_cell.angle_gamma   90.00
#
_symmetry.space_group_name_H-M   'P 1'
#
loop_
_entity.id
_entity.type
_entity.pdbx_description
1 polymer ?
#
loop_
_entity_poly.entity_id
_entity_poly.type
_entity_poly.pdbx_seq_one_letter_code
_entity_poly.pdbx_strand_id
1 'polypeptide(L)'
;MKKLDIFLPAAPEQEMREEIDAAPYLKSFGYIKYDPERPGMKRRTEWWSILEVPGGIADYYRDMVEKRYGIELCQPSWGAHVSIIRGEKPRNDLMHLWKKYDGKRVEFEYAAYPRYNGDTRVVTKHDSGAFWFLDIHC
;
A
#
# COMPACT_ATOMS: atom_id res chain seq x y z
N MET A 1 -24.84 29.27 1.99
CA MET A 1 -23.96 29.04 2.28
C MET A 1 -23.16 28.27 1.61
N LYS A 2 -22.46 28.37 1.06
CA LYS A 2 -21.66 27.78 0.33
C LYS A 2 -20.66 27.17 1.01
N LYS A 3 -20.59 27.24 2.24
CA LYS A 3 -19.62 26.64 2.90
C LYS A 3 -19.47 25.26 2.71
N LEU A 4 -20.48 24.58 2.37
CA LEU A 4 -20.36 23.20 2.09
C LEU A 4 -19.39 22.92 1.01
N ASP A 5 -19.35 23.80 0.06
CA ASP A 5 -18.42 23.60 -1.03
C ASP A 5 -17.00 23.73 -0.56
N ILE A 6 -16.79 24.49 0.49
CA ILE A 6 -15.49 24.64 1.05
C ILE A 6 -15.09 23.40 1.80
N PHE A 7 -16.09 22.73 2.37
CA PHE A 7 -15.78 21.52 3.06
C PHE A 7 -15.70 20.35 2.21
N LEU A 8 -16.14 20.44 1.01
CA LEU A 8 -15.93 19.35 0.15
C LEU A 8 -14.48 19.06 0.16
N PRO A 9 -14.12 17.92 0.71
CA PRO A 9 -12.76 17.49 0.68
C PRO A 9 -12.31 17.28 -0.73
N ALA A 10 -13.19 17.34 -1.60
CA ALA A 10 -12.93 17.47 -2.96
C ALA A 10 -12.47 18.86 -3.26
N ALA A 11 -11.31 19.17 -2.86
CA ALA A 11 -10.50 19.97 -3.72
C ALA A 11 -10.63 19.38 -5.12
N PRO A 12 -10.75 20.18 -6.14
CA PRO A 12 -10.86 19.66 -7.49
C PRO A 12 -9.84 18.55 -7.69
N GLU A 13 -10.28 17.46 -8.28
CA GLU A 13 -9.39 16.31 -8.54
C GLU A 13 -8.05 16.74 -9.12
N GLN A 14 -8.05 17.82 -9.88
CA GLN A 14 -6.86 18.36 -10.47
C GLN A 14 -5.89 18.94 -9.43
N GLU A 15 -6.39 19.69 -8.45
CA GLU A 15 -5.52 20.20 -7.37
C GLU A 15 -4.95 19.07 -6.53
N MET A 16 -5.73 18.04 -6.26
CA MET A 16 -5.23 16.87 -5.57
C MET A 16 -4.17 16.15 -6.38
N ARG A 17 -4.36 16.03 -7.68
CA ARG A 17 -3.36 15.44 -8.56
C ARG A 17 -2.07 16.23 -8.59
N GLU A 18 -2.17 17.54 -8.70
CA GLU A 18 -1.01 18.42 -8.70
C GLU A 18 -0.26 18.33 -7.36
N GLU A 19 -0.98 18.28 -6.27
CA GLU A 19 -0.41 18.12 -4.94
C GLU A 19 0.29 16.77 -4.79
N ILE A 20 -0.31 15.71 -5.28
CA ILE A 20 0.29 14.37 -5.28
C ILE A 20 1.52 14.32 -6.19
N ASP A 21 1.41 14.85 -7.39
CA ASP A 21 2.50 14.82 -8.37
C ASP A 21 3.69 15.68 -7.95
N ALA A 22 3.44 16.75 -7.20
CA ALA A 22 4.47 17.60 -6.66
C ALA A 22 5.07 17.09 -5.35
N ALA A 23 4.45 16.09 -4.72
CA ALA A 23 4.93 15.57 -3.44
C ALA A 23 6.30 14.90 -3.61
N PRO A 24 7.22 15.10 -2.66
CA PRO A 24 8.52 14.45 -2.74
C PRO A 24 8.40 12.95 -2.53
N TYR A 25 9.38 12.22 -3.06
CA TYR A 25 9.56 10.81 -2.73
C TYR A 25 10.46 10.71 -1.50
N LEU A 26 10.09 9.84 -0.58
CA LEU A 26 10.83 9.57 0.64
C LEU A 26 11.51 8.21 0.54
N LYS A 27 12.66 8.08 1.16
CA LYS A 27 13.43 6.83 1.11
C LYS A 27 13.11 5.93 2.29
N SER A 28 13.04 4.65 2.03
CA SER A 28 12.92 3.61 3.05
C SER A 28 13.57 2.32 2.56
N PHE A 29 13.43 1.26 3.33
CA PHE A 29 13.93 -0.05 2.97
C PHE A 29 13.01 -1.13 3.52
N GLY A 30 13.13 -2.32 2.96
CA GLY A 30 12.43 -3.50 3.43
C GLY A 30 13.24 -4.75 3.19
N TYR A 31 12.68 -5.88 3.55
CA TYR A 31 13.32 -7.18 3.39
C TYR A 31 12.44 -8.11 2.56
N ILE A 32 13.04 -8.79 1.61
CA ILE A 32 12.33 -9.74 0.77
C ILE A 32 11.98 -10.98 1.60
N LYS A 33 10.74 -11.43 1.48
CA LYS A 33 10.26 -12.63 2.12
C LYS A 33 9.46 -13.47 1.14
N TYR A 34 9.80 -14.73 1.04
CA TYR A 34 9.09 -15.70 0.21
C TYR A 34 8.12 -16.52 1.04
N ASP A 35 6.99 -16.88 0.43
CA ASP A 35 5.95 -17.69 1.06
C ASP A 35 5.61 -17.24 2.48
N PRO A 36 5.19 -15.98 2.65
CA PRO A 36 4.99 -15.41 3.98
C PRO A 36 3.91 -16.17 4.74
N GLU A 37 4.14 -16.37 6.02
CA GLU A 37 3.19 -17.04 6.91
C GLU A 37 2.81 -16.12 8.07
N ARG A 38 1.61 -16.29 8.57
CA ARG A 38 1.13 -15.60 9.78
C ARG A 38 0.30 -16.55 10.64
N PRO A 39 0.21 -16.32 11.95
CA PRO A 39 -0.63 -17.12 12.82
C PRO A 39 -2.10 -17.15 12.35
N GLY A 40 -2.72 -18.32 12.39
CA GLY A 40 -4.13 -18.46 12.04
C GLY A 40 -4.46 -18.51 10.56
N MET A 41 -3.46 -18.66 9.69
CA MET A 41 -3.70 -18.82 8.25
C MET A 41 -4.50 -20.07 7.94
N LYS A 42 -5.57 -19.90 7.17
CA LYS A 42 -6.37 -21.02 6.68
C LYS A 42 -5.79 -21.65 5.40
N ARG A 43 -5.00 -20.91 4.66
CA ARG A 43 -4.37 -21.38 3.41
C ARG A 43 -2.92 -20.94 3.38
N ARG A 44 -2.07 -21.78 2.83
CA ARG A 44 -0.66 -21.41 2.60
C ARG A 44 -0.57 -20.48 1.41
N THR A 45 0.38 -19.54 1.49
CA THR A 45 0.71 -18.67 0.37
C THR A 45 1.88 -19.30 -0.38
N GLU A 46 1.55 -20.21 -1.30
CA GLU A 46 2.56 -20.86 -2.13
C GLU A 46 2.91 -19.94 -3.31
N TRP A 47 4.20 -19.82 -3.61
CA TRP A 47 4.71 -18.99 -4.70
C TRP A 47 4.41 -17.51 -4.53
N TRP A 48 4.47 -17.05 -3.31
CA TRP A 48 4.33 -15.64 -2.99
C TRP A 48 5.66 -15.04 -2.59
N SER A 49 5.89 -13.77 -2.97
CA SER A 49 7.01 -12.99 -2.49
C SER A 49 6.54 -11.58 -2.18
N ILE A 50 6.96 -11.09 -1.04
CA ILE A 50 6.65 -9.73 -0.60
C ILE A 50 7.93 -9.03 -0.17
N LEU A 51 7.89 -7.70 -0.16
CA LEU A 51 8.84 -6.87 0.53
C LEU A 51 8.19 -6.43 1.83
N GLU A 52 8.69 -6.87 2.96
CA GLU A 52 8.24 -6.39 4.27
C GLU A 52 8.84 -5.02 4.51
N VAL A 53 8.01 -4.05 4.80
CA VAL A 53 8.42 -2.66 5.01
C VAL A 53 8.08 -2.21 6.42
N PRO A 54 8.72 -1.13 6.94
CA PRO A 54 8.41 -0.64 8.28
C PRO A 54 6.94 -0.32 8.45
N GLY A 55 6.31 -0.88 9.48
CA GLY A 55 4.89 -0.69 9.75
C GLY A 55 4.50 0.76 10.03
N GLY A 56 5.41 1.56 10.55
CA GLY A 56 5.17 2.97 10.83
C GLY A 56 4.78 3.80 9.62
N ILE A 57 5.22 3.43 8.43
CA ILE A 57 4.83 4.12 7.19
C ILE A 57 3.33 3.96 6.97
N ALA A 58 2.84 2.72 7.01
CA ALA A 58 1.43 2.44 6.82
C ALA A 58 0.57 3.03 7.93
N ASP A 59 1.02 2.96 9.17
CA ASP A 59 0.30 3.50 10.33
C ASP A 59 0.14 5.02 10.23
N TYR A 60 1.19 5.70 9.81
CA TYR A 60 1.15 7.16 9.61
C TYR A 60 0.11 7.56 8.57
N TYR A 61 0.14 6.95 7.40
CA TYR A 61 -0.79 7.31 6.33
C TYR A 61 -2.22 6.84 6.61
N ARG A 62 -2.38 5.72 7.29
CA ARG A 62 -3.70 5.28 7.74
C ARG A 62 -4.32 6.31 8.67
N ASP A 63 -3.58 6.77 9.67
CA ASP A 63 -4.05 7.79 10.61
C ASP A 63 -4.40 9.10 9.90
N MET A 64 -3.58 9.52 8.97
CA MET A 64 -3.82 10.72 8.19
C MET A 64 -5.11 10.63 7.36
N VAL A 65 -5.34 9.52 6.69
CA VAL A 65 -6.53 9.29 5.88
C VAL A 65 -7.77 9.20 6.76
N GLU A 66 -7.69 8.46 7.86
CA GLU A 66 -8.80 8.33 8.81
C GLU A 66 -9.23 9.68 9.36
N LYS A 67 -8.29 10.52 9.71
CA LYS A 67 -8.57 11.86 10.22
C LYS A 67 -9.12 12.78 9.15
N ARG A 68 -8.58 12.72 7.95
CA ARG A 68 -9.01 13.59 6.86
C ARG A 68 -10.42 13.32 6.39
N TYR A 69 -10.81 12.04 6.31
CA TYR A 69 -12.09 11.64 5.77
C TYR A 69 -13.10 11.16 6.82
N GLY A 70 -12.71 11.09 8.09
CA GLY A 70 -13.60 10.63 9.15
C GLY A 70 -14.00 9.17 8.99
N ILE A 71 -13.13 8.34 8.47
CA ILE A 71 -13.38 6.91 8.23
C ILE A 71 -12.40 6.06 9.04
N GLU A 72 -12.70 4.78 9.12
CA GLU A 72 -11.85 3.79 9.76
C GLU A 72 -11.33 2.83 8.69
N LEU A 73 -10.03 2.64 8.63
CA LEU A 73 -9.37 1.77 7.67
C LEU A 73 -8.95 0.45 8.33
N CYS A 74 -9.17 -0.64 7.60
CA CYS A 74 -8.69 -1.95 8.03
C CYS A 74 -7.18 -2.05 7.82
N GLN A 75 -6.51 -2.80 8.68
CA GLN A 75 -5.11 -3.15 8.47
C GLN A 75 -4.98 -4.27 7.44
N PRO A 76 -3.94 -4.23 6.60
CA PRO A 76 -3.63 -5.36 5.73
C PRO A 76 -3.33 -6.61 6.56
N SER A 77 -3.79 -7.75 6.08
CA SER A 77 -3.59 -9.03 6.79
C SER A 77 -2.11 -9.39 6.98
N TRP A 78 -1.25 -8.91 6.11
CA TRP A 78 0.19 -9.18 6.14
C TRP A 78 1.01 -8.04 6.71
N GLY A 79 0.37 -7.04 7.32
CA GLY A 79 1.04 -5.82 7.73
C GLY A 79 1.46 -4.97 6.52
N ALA A 80 2.33 -4.01 6.74
CA ALA A 80 2.85 -3.17 5.67
C ALA A 80 3.78 -3.98 4.77
N HIS A 81 3.45 -4.07 3.49
CA HIS A 81 4.24 -4.82 2.53
C HIS A 81 4.01 -4.36 1.10
N VAL A 82 4.95 -4.71 0.24
CA VAL A 82 4.81 -4.57 -1.21
C VAL A 82 4.73 -5.97 -1.80
N SER A 83 3.69 -6.25 -2.57
CA SER A 83 3.57 -7.54 -3.24
C SER A 83 4.48 -7.58 -4.47
N ILE A 84 5.34 -8.59 -4.55
CA ILE A 84 6.25 -8.79 -5.67
C ILE A 84 5.72 -9.89 -6.58
N ILE A 85 5.44 -11.07 -6.02
CA ILE A 85 4.89 -12.23 -6.74
C ILE A 85 3.68 -12.72 -5.96
N ARG A 86 2.60 -13.04 -6.66
CA ARG A 86 1.35 -13.46 -6.02
C ARG A 86 0.83 -14.77 -6.61
N GLY A 87 1.40 -15.88 -6.14
CA GLY A 87 0.93 -17.23 -6.51
C GLY A 87 1.39 -17.71 -7.87
N GLU A 88 2.42 -17.08 -8.46
CA GLU A 88 2.93 -17.47 -9.76
C GLU A 88 4.07 -18.45 -9.61
N LYS A 89 3.80 -19.70 -9.90
CA LYS A 89 4.81 -20.76 -9.83
C LYS A 89 5.93 -20.51 -10.84
N PRO A 90 7.21 -20.57 -10.41
CA PRO A 90 8.33 -20.45 -11.33
C PRO A 90 8.34 -21.57 -12.38
N ARG A 91 8.93 -21.32 -13.54
CA ARG A 91 9.18 -22.37 -14.50
C ARG A 91 10.08 -23.45 -13.88
N ASN A 92 9.91 -24.69 -14.33
CA ASN A 92 10.65 -25.82 -13.77
C ASN A 92 12.17 -25.64 -13.80
N ASP A 93 12.69 -25.02 -14.84
CA ASP A 93 14.12 -24.75 -14.99
C ASP A 93 14.63 -23.68 -14.05
N LEU A 94 13.75 -22.87 -13.46
CA LEU A 94 14.09 -21.79 -12.54
C LEU A 94 13.69 -22.07 -11.09
N MET A 95 13.11 -23.22 -10.81
CA MET A 95 12.66 -23.58 -9.46
C MET A 95 13.76 -23.50 -8.42
N HIS A 96 14.99 -23.83 -8.78
CA HIS A 96 16.16 -23.78 -7.89
C HIS A 96 16.52 -22.35 -7.49
N LEU A 97 16.00 -21.35 -8.18
CA LEU A 97 16.22 -19.93 -7.85
C LEU A 97 15.15 -19.37 -6.91
N TRP A 98 14.11 -20.15 -6.63
CA TRP A 98 13.08 -19.73 -5.70
C TRP A 98 13.69 -19.52 -4.31
N LYS A 99 13.34 -18.44 -3.67
CA LYS A 99 13.92 -18.00 -2.39
C LYS A 99 15.38 -17.52 -2.44
N LYS A 100 15.94 -17.35 -3.64
CA LYS A 100 17.33 -16.88 -3.79
C LYS A 100 17.60 -15.57 -3.05
N TYR A 101 16.64 -14.69 -3.01
CA TYR A 101 16.79 -13.36 -2.41
C TYR A 101 16.08 -13.23 -1.06
N ASP A 102 15.71 -14.34 -0.44
CA ASP A 102 15.03 -14.32 0.85
C ASP A 102 15.89 -13.60 1.89
N GLY A 103 15.29 -12.67 2.60
CA GLY A 103 15.97 -11.85 3.60
C GLY A 103 16.81 -10.71 3.06
N LYS A 104 16.88 -10.53 1.74
CA LYS A 104 17.66 -9.43 1.15
C LYS A 104 17.03 -8.09 1.46
N ARG A 105 17.86 -7.15 1.89
CA ARG A 105 17.46 -5.76 2.09
C ARG A 105 17.33 -5.06 0.74
N VAL A 106 16.21 -4.38 0.51
CA VAL A 106 15.97 -3.59 -0.69
C VAL A 106 15.59 -2.17 -0.29
N GLU A 107 16.29 -1.21 -0.84
CA GLU A 107 15.95 0.20 -0.67
C GLU A 107 14.93 0.60 -1.73
N PHE A 108 14.01 1.47 -1.34
CA PHE A 108 12.99 1.98 -2.24
C PHE A 108 12.63 3.42 -1.88
N GLU A 109 11.97 4.08 -2.80
CA GLU A 109 11.39 5.38 -2.57
C GLU A 109 9.86 5.25 -2.63
N TYR A 110 9.16 5.96 -1.78
CA TYR A 110 7.71 5.97 -1.77
C TYR A 110 7.18 7.40 -1.85
N ALA A 111 6.02 7.53 -2.49
CA ALA A 111 5.37 8.82 -2.60
C ALA A 111 4.92 9.32 -1.23
N ALA A 112 5.16 10.59 -0.93
CA ALA A 112 4.79 11.18 0.35
C ALA A 112 3.28 11.46 0.47
N TYR A 113 2.48 10.99 -0.49
CA TYR A 113 1.04 11.21 -0.52
C TYR A 113 0.30 9.94 -0.93
N PRO A 114 -0.72 9.52 -0.17
CA PRO A 114 -1.48 8.32 -0.51
C PRO A 114 -2.45 8.60 -1.65
N ARG A 115 -2.69 7.57 -2.46
CA ARG A 115 -3.69 7.58 -3.52
C ARG A 115 -4.83 6.64 -3.16
N TYR A 116 -6.01 6.97 -3.67
CA TYR A 116 -7.21 6.17 -3.49
C TYR A 116 -7.65 5.60 -4.85
N ASN A 117 -8.01 4.33 -4.89
CA ASN A 117 -8.45 3.69 -6.13
C ASN A 117 -9.93 3.92 -6.46
N GLY A 118 -10.68 4.61 -5.59
CA GLY A 118 -12.06 5.00 -5.81
C GLY A 118 -12.21 6.48 -6.13
N ASP A 119 -13.42 6.98 -6.02
CA ASP A 119 -13.71 8.40 -6.18
C ASP A 119 -13.51 9.14 -4.86
N THR A 120 -12.48 9.98 -4.77
CA THR A 120 -12.17 10.73 -3.57
C THR A 120 -13.24 11.68 -3.10
N ARG A 121 -14.21 12.01 -3.97
CA ARG A 121 -15.33 12.87 -3.60
C ARG A 121 -16.40 12.15 -2.79
N VAL A 122 -16.37 10.83 -2.81
CA VAL A 122 -17.37 9.99 -2.16
C VAL A 122 -16.75 8.91 -1.27
N VAL A 123 -15.61 9.22 -0.66
CA VAL A 123 -14.95 8.27 0.24
C VAL A 123 -15.86 8.00 1.43
N THR A 124 -16.20 6.74 1.62
CA THR A 124 -16.99 6.29 2.76
C THR A 124 -16.38 5.03 3.37
N LYS A 125 -16.74 4.78 4.61
CA LYS A 125 -16.31 3.55 5.29
C LYS A 125 -16.92 2.26 4.74
N HIS A 126 -17.86 2.38 3.82
CA HIS A 126 -18.55 1.24 3.23
C HIS A 126 -18.11 0.91 1.82
N ASP A 127 -17.08 1.58 1.32
CA ASP A 127 -16.58 1.34 -0.02
C ASP A 127 -15.88 -0.03 -0.09
N SER A 128 -16.62 -1.03 -0.48
CA SER A 128 -16.12 -2.41 -0.60
C SER A 128 -15.19 -2.52 -1.80
N GLY A 129 -14.02 -3.12 -1.59
CA GLY A 129 -13.02 -3.27 -2.64
C GLY A 129 -12.18 -2.03 -2.94
N ALA A 130 -12.47 -0.90 -2.30
CA ALA A 130 -11.67 0.31 -2.42
C ALA A 130 -10.53 0.29 -1.41
N PHE A 131 -9.40 0.86 -1.78
CA PHE A 131 -8.23 0.90 -0.92
C PHE A 131 -7.37 2.13 -1.17
N TRP A 132 -6.54 2.43 -0.18
CA TRP A 132 -5.53 3.47 -0.25
C TRP A 132 -4.16 2.83 -0.42
N PHE A 133 -3.30 3.45 -1.20
CA PHE A 133 -1.96 2.93 -1.49
C PHE A 133 -0.96 4.05 -1.66
N LEU A 134 0.31 3.69 -1.56
CA LEU A 134 1.42 4.58 -1.87
C LEU A 134 2.14 4.05 -3.11
N ASP A 135 2.47 4.94 -4.01
CA ASP A 135 3.35 4.58 -5.13
C ASP A 135 4.77 4.38 -4.61
N ILE A 136 5.44 3.40 -5.13
CA ILE A 136 6.82 3.13 -4.77
C ILE A 136 7.68 2.97 -6.03
N HIS A 137 8.96 3.29 -5.86
CA HIS A 137 9.99 3.06 -6.87
C HIS A 137 11.16 2.30 -6.26
N CYS A 138 11.66 1.26 -6.93
CA CYS A 138 12.82 0.47 -6.52
C CYS A 138 13.63 0.00 -7.73
#